data_feca9e22b73f73cba4b0caa1bfb0ed57
#
_entry.id   feca9e22b73f73cba4b0caa1bfb0ed57
#
_cell.length_a   1.000
_cell.length_b   1.000
_cell.length_c   1.000
_cell.angle_alpha   90.00
_cell.angle_beta   90.00
_cell.angle_gamma   90.00
#
_symmetry.space_group_name_H-M   'P 1'
#
loop_
_entity.id
_entity.type
_entity.pdbx_description
1 polymer ?
#
loop_
_entity_poly.entity_id
_entity_poly.type
_entity_poly.pdbx_seq_one_letter_code
_entity_poly.pdbx_strand_id
1 'polypeptide(L)'
;LAAGIRFVRSVGPENILAHEHRLAQETARALEGNDLLEVFSNPAQTGVLSVRFRDIPAESAAEQLARQGIAVRAGLHCAPLAHRTAGTEETGTVRLSFSFYSTPGQAEQAAEAFKLVKKL
;
A
#
# COMPACT_ATOMS: atom_id res chain seq x y z
N LEU A 1 11.67 0.27 23.66
CA LEU A 1 10.67 -0.82 23.65
C LEU A 1 9.53 -0.56 24.64
N ALA A 2 9.78 -0.36 25.94
CA ALA A 2 8.74 -0.17 26.96
C ALA A 2 7.78 1.00 26.65
N ALA A 3 8.27 2.12 26.11
CA ALA A 3 7.43 3.25 25.71
C ALA A 3 6.48 2.87 24.56
N GLY A 4 6.98 2.16 23.56
CA GLY A 4 6.14 1.67 22.44
C GLY A 4 5.07 0.69 22.90
N ILE A 5 5.40 -0.24 23.80
CA ILE A 5 4.42 -1.16 24.39
C ILE A 5 3.33 -0.41 25.16
N ARG A 6 3.71 0.58 25.98
CA ARG A 6 2.74 1.42 26.71
C ARG A 6 1.83 2.18 25.74
N PHE A 7 2.38 2.74 24.66
CA PHE A 7 1.59 3.43 23.62
C PHE A 7 0.57 2.48 22.98
N VAL A 8 1.00 1.33 22.47
CA VAL A 8 0.11 0.35 21.83
C VAL A 8 -0.99 -0.10 22.79
N ARG A 9 -0.65 -0.35 24.09
CA ARG A 9 -1.64 -0.71 25.10
C ARG A 9 -2.61 0.41 25.41
N SER A 10 -2.16 1.66 25.41
CA SER A 10 -3.03 2.82 25.72
C SER A 10 -4.00 3.15 24.61
N VAL A 11 -3.60 2.95 23.35
CA VAL A 11 -4.46 3.15 22.17
C VAL A 11 -5.39 1.95 21.95
N GLY A 12 -4.90 0.74 22.19
CA GLY A 12 -5.53 -0.54 21.89
C GLY A 12 -5.15 -1.05 20.50
N PRO A 13 -4.65 -2.29 20.39
CA PRO A 13 -4.27 -2.90 19.10
C PRO A 13 -5.41 -2.91 18.08
N GLU A 14 -6.63 -3.15 18.53
CA GLU A 14 -7.85 -3.16 17.72
C GLU A 14 -8.18 -1.79 17.13
N ASN A 15 -7.94 -0.71 17.87
CA ASN A 15 -8.14 0.65 17.38
C ASN A 15 -7.06 1.03 16.33
N ILE A 16 -5.83 0.60 16.56
CA ILE A 16 -4.74 0.77 15.61
C ILE A 16 -5.08 0.05 14.31
N LEU A 17 -5.46 -1.23 14.40
CA LEU A 17 -5.84 -2.04 13.24
C LEU A 17 -7.03 -1.42 12.48
N ALA A 18 -8.06 -0.98 13.18
CA ALA A 18 -9.24 -0.38 12.56
C ALA A 18 -8.89 0.90 11.79
N HIS A 19 -8.01 1.74 12.35
CA HIS A 19 -7.52 2.95 11.68
C HIS A 19 -6.72 2.63 10.42
N GLU A 20 -5.72 1.76 10.53
CA GLU A 20 -4.85 1.38 9.42
C GLU A 20 -5.64 0.68 8.30
N HIS A 21 -6.53 -0.24 8.68
CA HIS A 21 -7.40 -0.94 7.74
C HIS A 21 -8.30 0.04 6.97
N ARG A 22 -8.92 1.01 7.66
CA ARG A 22 -9.75 2.02 7.03
C ARG A 22 -8.98 2.79 5.96
N LEU A 23 -7.76 3.26 6.26
CA LEU A 23 -6.93 4.00 5.31
C LEU A 23 -6.56 3.14 4.09
N ALA A 24 -6.20 1.87 4.30
CA ALA A 24 -5.91 0.94 3.21
C ALA A 24 -7.15 0.71 2.32
N GLN A 25 -8.33 0.54 2.91
CA GLN A 25 -9.58 0.33 2.16
C GLN A 25 -10.03 1.59 1.41
N GLU A 26 -9.91 2.78 2.00
CA GLU A 26 -10.21 4.06 1.35
C GLU A 26 -9.28 4.28 0.14
N THR A 27 -7.98 4.01 0.30
CA THR A 27 -7.02 4.09 -0.80
C THR A 27 -7.34 3.07 -1.89
N ALA A 28 -7.64 1.82 -1.53
CA ALA A 28 -8.00 0.79 -2.49
C ALA A 28 -9.20 1.21 -3.36
N ARG A 29 -10.27 1.69 -2.71
CA ARG A 29 -11.47 2.19 -3.43
C ARG A 29 -11.16 3.37 -4.34
N ALA A 30 -10.28 4.30 -3.92
CA ALA A 30 -9.88 5.44 -4.73
C ALA A 30 -9.08 5.03 -5.98
N LEU A 31 -8.47 3.84 -5.99
CA LEU A 31 -7.73 3.28 -7.11
C LEU A 31 -8.58 2.35 -8.00
N GLU A 32 -9.77 1.94 -7.54
CA GLU A 32 -10.69 1.11 -8.32
C GLU A 32 -11.11 1.78 -9.63
N GLY A 33 -11.30 0.99 -10.68
CA GLY A 33 -11.70 1.49 -11.99
C GLY A 33 -10.57 2.09 -12.82
N ASN A 34 -9.34 2.07 -12.34
CA ASN A 34 -8.17 2.44 -13.15
C ASN A 34 -7.62 1.18 -13.83
N ASP A 35 -7.80 1.06 -15.14
CA ASP A 35 -7.41 -0.11 -15.94
C ASP A 35 -5.90 -0.40 -15.92
N LEU A 36 -5.07 0.58 -15.56
CA LEU A 36 -3.62 0.42 -15.45
C LEU A 36 -3.20 -0.21 -14.12
N LEU A 37 -4.10 -0.28 -13.15
CA LEU A 37 -3.80 -0.75 -11.80
C LEU A 37 -4.56 -2.04 -11.50
N GLU A 38 -3.88 -2.96 -10.86
CA GLU A 38 -4.50 -4.10 -10.19
C GLU A 38 -4.26 -3.97 -8.70
N VAL A 39 -5.35 -3.81 -7.96
CA VAL A 39 -5.32 -3.54 -6.52
C VAL A 39 -5.62 -4.84 -5.77
N PHE A 40 -4.68 -5.30 -4.96
CA PHE A 40 -4.85 -6.49 -4.12
C PHE A 40 -5.42 -6.07 -2.77
N SER A 41 -6.74 -6.07 -2.69
CA SER A 41 -7.51 -5.66 -1.50
C SER A 41 -8.43 -6.79 -1.03
N ASN A 42 -8.60 -6.88 0.28
CA ASN A 42 -9.48 -7.88 0.90
C ASN A 42 -10.03 -7.32 2.23
N PRO A 43 -11.28 -7.62 2.58
CA PRO A 43 -11.91 -7.09 3.79
C PRO A 43 -11.20 -7.46 5.10
N ALA A 44 -10.38 -8.51 5.11
CA ALA A 44 -9.63 -8.96 6.29
C ALA A 44 -8.17 -8.49 6.32
N GLN A 45 -7.72 -7.68 5.34
CA GLN A 45 -6.33 -7.20 5.33
C GLN A 45 -6.06 -6.19 6.45
N THR A 46 -4.79 -6.00 6.75
CA THR A 46 -4.28 -4.98 7.67
C THR A 46 -4.11 -3.62 6.96
N GLY A 47 -3.31 -2.72 7.52
CA GLY A 47 -2.95 -1.44 6.90
C GLY A 47 -1.94 -1.54 5.74
N VAL A 48 -1.86 -2.67 5.06
CA VAL A 48 -0.95 -2.92 3.93
C VAL A 48 -1.76 -3.07 2.65
N LEU A 49 -1.39 -2.31 1.61
CA LEU A 49 -2.00 -2.37 0.29
C LEU A 49 -0.94 -2.67 -0.76
N SER A 50 -1.14 -3.70 -1.57
CA SER A 50 -0.29 -4.03 -2.71
C SER A 50 -0.99 -3.68 -4.01
N VAL A 51 -0.26 -3.07 -4.94
CA VAL A 51 -0.76 -2.64 -6.25
C VAL A 51 0.22 -3.08 -7.32
N ARG A 52 -0.27 -3.71 -8.38
CA ARG A 52 0.49 -3.98 -9.60
C ARG A 52 0.12 -2.94 -10.67
N PHE A 53 1.13 -2.35 -11.26
CA PHE A 53 0.99 -1.54 -12.48
C PHE A 53 1.10 -2.49 -13.69
N ARG A 54 0.14 -2.47 -14.60
CA ARG A 54 0.09 -3.46 -15.69
C ARG A 54 1.25 -3.31 -16.64
N ASP A 55 1.64 -2.20 -17.09
CA ASP A 55 2.69 -2.01 -18.11
C ASP A 55 3.91 -1.25 -17.59
N ILE A 56 4.07 -1.19 -16.27
CA ILE A 56 5.16 -0.44 -15.64
C ILE A 56 5.81 -1.34 -14.59
N PRO A 57 7.13 -1.57 -14.67
CA PRO A 57 7.86 -2.31 -13.63
C PRO A 57 7.65 -1.68 -12.25
N ALA A 58 7.51 -2.53 -11.22
CA ALA A 58 7.24 -2.07 -9.86
C ALA A 58 8.29 -1.07 -9.35
N GLU A 59 9.56 -1.28 -9.69
CA GLU A 59 10.66 -0.39 -9.32
C GLU A 59 10.53 0.99 -9.97
N SER A 60 10.18 1.04 -11.27
CA SER A 60 9.96 2.31 -11.98
C SER A 60 8.77 3.08 -11.41
N ALA A 61 7.69 2.38 -11.07
CA ALA A 61 6.54 2.99 -10.41
C ALA A 61 6.90 3.54 -9.03
N ALA A 62 7.65 2.76 -8.24
CA ALA A 62 8.11 3.19 -6.91
C ALA A 62 9.01 4.42 -6.98
N GLU A 63 9.90 4.51 -7.98
CA GLU A 63 10.74 5.69 -8.18
C GLU A 63 9.91 6.93 -8.51
N GLN A 64 8.90 6.81 -9.37
CA GLN A 64 8.01 7.93 -9.69
C GLN A 64 7.21 8.39 -8.47
N LEU A 65 6.72 7.45 -7.64
CA LEU A 65 6.04 7.74 -6.39
C LEU A 65 6.96 8.43 -5.38
N ALA A 66 8.21 7.96 -5.26
CA ALA A 66 9.21 8.58 -4.39
C ALA A 66 9.49 10.05 -4.78
N ARG A 67 9.55 10.36 -6.08
CA ARG A 67 9.68 11.75 -6.58
C ARG A 67 8.49 12.63 -6.21
N GLN A 68 7.32 12.04 -5.94
CA GLN A 68 6.12 12.72 -5.46
C GLN A 68 6.01 12.74 -3.93
N GLY A 69 7.06 12.28 -3.23
CA GLY A 69 7.08 12.23 -1.76
C GLY A 69 6.32 11.06 -1.14
N ILE A 70 5.94 10.06 -1.95
CA ILE A 70 5.23 8.87 -1.46
C ILE A 70 6.23 7.73 -1.25
N ALA A 71 6.42 7.34 0.01
CA ALA A 71 7.28 6.23 0.39
C ALA A 71 6.55 4.89 0.20
N VAL A 72 7.05 4.09 -0.72
CA VAL A 72 6.54 2.75 -1.03
C VAL A 72 7.68 1.75 -1.12
N ARG A 73 7.35 0.47 -1.21
CA ARG A 73 8.33 -0.57 -1.48
C ARG A 73 7.90 -1.37 -2.72
N ALA A 74 8.84 -1.58 -3.65
CA ALA A 74 8.64 -2.41 -4.83
C ALA A 74 9.21 -3.82 -4.64
N GLY A 75 8.71 -4.78 -5.41
CA GLY A 75 9.24 -6.13 -5.54
C GLY A 75 8.41 -7.23 -4.89
N LEU A 76 9.08 -8.32 -4.47
CA LEU A 76 8.43 -9.53 -3.94
C LEU A 76 8.24 -9.52 -2.41
N HIS A 77 8.76 -8.52 -1.72
CA HIS A 77 8.59 -8.30 -0.27
C HIS A 77 8.95 -9.52 0.61
N CYS A 78 9.92 -10.34 0.17
CA CYS A 78 10.30 -11.61 0.81
C CYS A 78 9.16 -12.66 0.87
N ALA A 79 8.18 -12.58 -0.03
CA ALA A 79 7.00 -13.43 -0.05
C ALA A 79 6.77 -14.09 -1.43
N PRO A 80 7.74 -14.84 -1.99
CA PRO A 80 7.63 -15.38 -3.35
C PRO A 80 6.42 -16.30 -3.54
N LEU A 81 6.04 -17.07 -2.51
CA LEU A 81 4.87 -17.97 -2.60
C LEU A 81 3.56 -17.18 -2.70
N ALA A 82 3.43 -16.07 -1.99
CA ALA A 82 2.27 -15.20 -2.10
C ALA A 82 2.18 -14.58 -3.49
N HIS A 83 3.31 -14.11 -4.04
CA HIS A 83 3.38 -13.58 -5.40
C HIS A 83 3.07 -14.62 -6.48
N ARG A 84 3.51 -15.87 -6.28
CA ARG A 84 3.15 -16.99 -7.17
C ARG A 84 1.65 -17.24 -7.17
N THR A 85 1.02 -17.26 -6.00
CA THR A 85 -0.44 -17.44 -5.86
C THR A 85 -1.22 -16.27 -6.49
N ALA A 86 -0.70 -15.05 -6.36
CA ALA A 86 -1.32 -13.84 -6.93
C ALA A 86 -0.98 -13.60 -8.42
N GLY A 87 -0.10 -14.43 -9.03
CA GLY A 87 0.33 -14.24 -10.42
C GLY A 87 1.21 -13.00 -10.63
N THR A 88 1.92 -12.55 -9.60
CA THR A 88 2.77 -11.35 -9.61
C THR A 88 4.26 -11.67 -9.39
N GLU A 89 4.67 -12.93 -9.53
CA GLU A 89 6.04 -13.37 -9.26
C GLU A 89 7.06 -12.69 -10.18
N GLU A 90 6.72 -12.48 -11.46
CA GLU A 90 7.61 -11.85 -12.43
C GLU A 90 7.57 -10.32 -12.41
N THR A 91 6.46 -9.74 -11.99
CA THR A 91 6.26 -8.28 -12.02
C THR A 91 6.55 -7.61 -10.68
N GLY A 92 6.45 -8.35 -9.59
CA GLY A 92 6.37 -7.77 -8.25
C GLY A 92 5.11 -6.91 -8.06
N THR A 93 5.06 -6.23 -6.94
CA THR A 93 4.04 -5.22 -6.63
C THR A 93 4.67 -4.00 -5.99
N VAL A 94 3.97 -2.88 -6.02
CA VAL A 94 4.26 -1.71 -5.19
C VAL A 94 3.41 -1.82 -3.93
N ARG A 95 4.06 -1.82 -2.76
CA ARG A 95 3.41 -1.93 -1.46
C ARG A 95 3.38 -0.59 -0.75
N LEU A 96 2.20 -0.16 -0.38
CA LEU A 96 1.94 0.95 0.52
C LEU A 96 1.60 0.39 1.91
N SER A 97 2.12 1.00 2.97
CA SER A 97 1.88 0.58 4.34
C SER A 97 1.46 1.78 5.18
N PHE A 98 0.31 1.67 5.82
CA PHE A 98 -0.21 2.68 6.73
C PHE A 98 0.18 2.35 8.17
N SER A 99 0.26 3.37 9.00
CA SER A 99 0.47 3.27 10.43
C SER A 99 -0.60 4.06 11.18
N PHE A 100 -0.62 3.90 12.50
CA PHE A 100 -1.50 4.70 13.36
C PHE A 100 -1.32 6.22 13.15
N TYR A 101 -0.13 6.66 12.76
CA TYR A 101 0.17 8.08 12.51
C TYR A 101 -0.17 8.55 11.09
N SER A 102 -0.54 7.65 10.18
CA SER A 102 -0.99 8.03 8.85
C SER A 102 -2.36 8.72 8.92
N THR A 103 -2.54 9.73 8.08
CA THR A 103 -3.78 10.52 8.04
C THR A 103 -4.61 10.23 6.79
N PRO A 104 -5.93 10.48 6.80
CA PRO A 104 -6.77 10.38 5.60
C PRO A 104 -6.26 11.21 4.44
N GLY A 105 -5.77 12.44 4.71
CA GLY A 105 -5.20 13.31 3.67
C GLY A 105 -3.95 12.71 3.02
N GLN A 106 -3.10 12.02 3.78
CA GLN A 106 -1.95 11.30 3.22
C GLN A 106 -2.38 10.08 2.38
N ALA A 107 -3.43 9.39 2.78
CA ALA A 107 -4.00 8.28 2.02
C ALA A 107 -4.56 8.76 0.66
N GLU A 108 -5.28 9.89 0.67
CA GLU A 108 -5.78 10.54 -0.55
C GLU A 108 -4.63 11.01 -1.46
N GLN A 109 -3.62 11.67 -0.90
CA GLN A 109 -2.44 12.09 -1.63
C GLN A 109 -1.71 10.89 -2.27
N ALA A 110 -1.58 9.78 -1.55
CA ALA A 110 -1.00 8.56 -2.08
C ALA A 110 -1.82 8.02 -3.25
N ALA A 111 -3.15 7.94 -3.13
CA ALA A 111 -4.02 7.47 -4.21
C ALA A 111 -3.89 8.35 -5.47
N GLU A 112 -3.86 9.67 -5.33
CA GLU A 112 -3.66 10.58 -6.47
C GLU A 112 -2.28 10.39 -7.11
N ALA A 113 -1.23 10.22 -6.31
CA ALA A 113 0.12 9.96 -6.82
C ALA A 113 0.19 8.64 -7.64
N PHE A 114 -0.50 7.58 -7.19
CA PHE A 114 -0.59 6.31 -7.94
C PHE A 114 -1.24 6.49 -9.32
N LYS A 115 -2.28 7.32 -9.43
CA LYS A 115 -2.95 7.62 -10.70
C LYS A 115 -2.07 8.40 -11.69
N LEU A 116 -1.07 9.12 -11.20
CA LEU A 116 -0.17 9.94 -12.00
C LEU A 116 1.07 9.19 -12.50
N VAL A 117 1.29 7.94 -12.07
CA VAL A 117 2.40 7.10 -12.56
C VAL A 117 2.17 6.77 -14.02
N LYS A 118 3.20 6.96 -14.85
CA LYS A 118 3.14 6.81 -16.31
C LYS A 118 4.23 5.87 -16.82
N LYS A 119 3.96 5.23 -17.96
CA LYS A 119 5.00 4.55 -18.72
C LYS A 119 5.96 5.59 -19.27
N LEU A 120 7.23 5.42 -18.96
CA LEU A 120 8.32 6.26 -19.46
C LEU A 120 8.79 5.76 -20.81
#